data_d612a1e1a393a7c15022528bd277691c
#
_entry.id   d612a1e1a393a7c15022528bd277691c
#
_cell.length_a   1.000
_cell.length_b   1.000
_cell.length_c   1.000
_cell.angle_alpha   90.00
_cell.angle_beta   90.00
_cell.angle_gamma   90.00
#
_symmetry.space_group_name_H-M   'P 1'
#
loop_
_entity.id
_entity.type
_entity.pdbx_description
1 polymer ?
#
loop_
_entity_poly.entity_id
_entity_poly.type
_entity_poly.pdbx_seq_one_letter_code
_entity_poly.pdbx_strand_id
1 'polypeptide(L)'
;GEFSFELKNDKDEVLETVTNDKDGKITFKTLTYTAVGTYQYTIIEKDTKLGGVKYDTKVIKATVTVTDNGAGKLVATVSYDTKDRVFNNTYTPDPVQATVEVTKKLVGRTLKANEFEFVLKDEKGRVLQTKKNTADGSVNFDAFEYKTTGTYHYTIAEKDTKLQGITYDKKVIKVTVTVTDDGNGHLVAKVSYDKNIKTFENRYTPPKKGLPKTGTVIHTLAIFIGLIVLAGAVY
;
A
#
# COMPACT_ATOMS: atom_id res chain seq x y z
N GLY A 1 -10.16 -19.95 -20.23
CA GLY A 1 -8.88 -20.33 -20.65
C GLY A 1 -7.74 -19.52 -20.05
N GLU A 2 -7.61 -19.56 -18.72
CA GLU A 2 -6.54 -18.82 -18.03
C GLU A 2 -5.26 -19.64 -17.92
N PHE A 3 -5.41 -20.95 -17.67
CA PHE A 3 -4.30 -21.87 -17.47
C PHE A 3 -4.10 -22.78 -18.69
N SER A 4 -2.85 -23.14 -18.97
CA SER A 4 -2.45 -23.91 -20.15
C SER A 4 -1.89 -25.27 -19.74
N PHE A 5 -2.27 -26.32 -20.49
CA PHE A 5 -1.92 -27.72 -20.20
C PHE A 5 -1.33 -28.39 -21.42
N GLU A 6 -0.31 -29.22 -21.23
CA GLU A 6 0.36 -29.94 -22.28
C GLU A 6 0.11 -31.45 -22.12
N LEU A 7 -0.30 -32.07 -23.23
CA LEU A 7 -0.29 -33.54 -23.38
C LEU A 7 1.01 -33.94 -24.10
N LYS A 8 1.79 -34.82 -23.49
CA LYS A 8 3.05 -35.30 -24.02
C LYS A 8 3.02 -36.81 -24.23
N ASN A 9 3.81 -37.30 -25.20
CA ASN A 9 4.02 -38.73 -25.41
C ASN A 9 5.14 -39.28 -24.50
N ASP A 10 5.47 -40.55 -24.67
CA ASP A 10 6.53 -41.28 -23.95
C ASP A 10 7.96 -40.77 -24.22
N LYS A 11 8.14 -39.97 -25.29
CA LYS A 11 9.40 -39.29 -25.64
C LYS A 11 9.47 -37.85 -25.15
N ASP A 12 8.52 -37.42 -24.28
CA ASP A 12 8.37 -36.06 -23.77
C ASP A 12 8.07 -35.00 -24.87
N GLU A 13 7.61 -35.45 -26.07
CA GLU A 13 7.19 -34.56 -27.14
C GLU A 13 5.77 -34.05 -26.86
N VAL A 14 5.56 -32.70 -26.98
CA VAL A 14 4.23 -32.11 -26.83
C VAL A 14 3.36 -32.44 -28.02
N LEU A 15 2.29 -33.17 -27.78
CA LEU A 15 1.29 -33.54 -28.79
C LEU A 15 0.23 -32.46 -28.94
N GLU A 16 -0.18 -31.88 -27.85
CA GLU A 16 -1.21 -30.85 -27.83
C GLU A 16 -1.04 -29.93 -26.61
N THR A 17 -1.35 -28.66 -26.81
CA THR A 17 -1.49 -27.65 -25.73
C THR A 17 -2.93 -27.14 -25.76
N VAL A 18 -3.61 -27.16 -24.61
CA VAL A 18 -4.98 -26.66 -24.44
C VAL A 18 -5.09 -25.78 -23.22
N THR A 19 -6.17 -25.02 -23.16
CA THR A 19 -6.50 -24.23 -21.94
C THR A 19 -7.74 -24.84 -21.28
N ASN A 20 -7.90 -24.58 -19.97
CA ASN A 20 -9.13 -24.91 -19.25
C ASN A 20 -10.33 -24.11 -19.80
N ASP A 21 -11.53 -24.67 -19.71
CA ASP A 21 -12.77 -23.91 -19.95
C ASP A 21 -13.16 -23.07 -18.70
N LYS A 22 -14.32 -22.42 -18.76
CA LYS A 22 -14.86 -21.59 -17.68
C LYS A 22 -15.16 -22.36 -16.38
N ASP A 23 -15.36 -23.68 -16.49
CA ASP A 23 -15.67 -24.57 -15.38
C ASP A 23 -14.42 -25.31 -14.88
N GLY A 24 -13.23 -24.94 -15.39
CA GLY A 24 -11.93 -25.53 -15.04
C GLY A 24 -11.64 -26.87 -15.75
N LYS A 25 -12.49 -27.30 -16.70
CA LYS A 25 -12.31 -28.56 -17.41
C LYS A 25 -11.23 -28.43 -18.48
N ILE A 26 -10.36 -29.45 -18.57
CA ILE A 26 -9.31 -29.59 -19.57
C ILE A 26 -9.71 -30.74 -20.51
N THR A 27 -9.77 -30.47 -21.82
CA THR A 27 -10.16 -31.47 -22.81
C THR A 27 -9.19 -31.47 -23.96
N PHE A 28 -8.47 -32.55 -24.14
CA PHE A 28 -7.60 -32.82 -25.31
C PHE A 28 -8.39 -33.47 -26.45
N LYS A 29 -7.89 -33.34 -27.66
CA LYS A 29 -8.46 -33.99 -28.86
C LYS A 29 -8.42 -35.49 -28.72
N THR A 30 -9.32 -36.15 -29.43
CA THR A 30 -9.33 -37.61 -29.54
C THR A 30 -8.09 -38.09 -30.26
N LEU A 31 -7.37 -39.06 -29.66
CA LEU A 31 -6.25 -39.75 -30.29
C LEU A 31 -6.77 -40.98 -31.04
N THR A 32 -6.21 -41.24 -32.21
CA THR A 32 -6.54 -42.41 -33.06
C THR A 32 -5.41 -43.42 -33.02
N TYR A 33 -5.76 -44.69 -32.83
CA TYR A 33 -4.82 -45.81 -32.78
C TYR A 33 -5.11 -46.80 -33.89
N THR A 34 -4.05 -47.25 -34.59
CA THR A 34 -4.13 -48.19 -35.71
C THR A 34 -3.51 -49.54 -35.39
N ALA A 35 -2.93 -49.72 -34.21
CA ALA A 35 -2.30 -50.96 -33.78
C ALA A 35 -2.63 -51.25 -32.30
N VAL A 36 -2.62 -52.53 -31.94
CA VAL A 36 -2.62 -52.97 -30.54
C VAL A 36 -1.35 -52.53 -29.87
N GLY A 37 -1.44 -52.20 -28.57
CA GLY A 37 -0.28 -51.73 -27.80
C GLY A 37 -0.66 -50.98 -26.56
N THR A 38 0.37 -50.58 -25.82
CA THR A 38 0.26 -49.74 -24.65
C THR A 38 0.97 -48.41 -24.92
N TYR A 39 0.23 -47.33 -24.83
CA TYR A 39 0.70 -45.98 -25.11
C TYR A 39 0.67 -45.14 -23.82
N GLN A 40 1.78 -44.51 -23.51
CA GLN A 40 1.90 -43.70 -22.30
C GLN A 40 1.91 -42.21 -22.63
N TYR A 41 1.20 -41.45 -21.82
CA TYR A 41 1.08 -40.00 -21.95
C TYR A 41 1.31 -39.33 -20.61
N THR A 42 1.77 -38.10 -20.66
CA THR A 42 1.94 -37.24 -19.51
C THR A 42 1.14 -35.97 -19.72
N ILE A 43 0.39 -35.57 -18.69
CA ILE A 43 -0.35 -34.28 -18.65
C ILE A 43 0.28 -33.43 -17.59
N ILE A 44 0.68 -32.23 -17.95
CA ILE A 44 1.26 -31.23 -17.06
C ILE A 44 0.57 -29.88 -17.25
N GLU A 45 0.59 -29.06 -16.21
CA GLU A 45 0.26 -27.65 -16.32
C GLU A 45 1.51 -26.85 -16.73
N LYS A 46 1.33 -25.92 -17.66
CA LYS A 46 2.40 -25.04 -18.13
C LYS A 46 2.45 -23.76 -17.28
N ASP A 47 3.59 -23.49 -16.68
CA ASP A 47 3.83 -22.21 -16.00
C ASP A 47 3.95 -21.07 -17.04
N THR A 48 2.88 -20.31 -17.21
CA THR A 48 2.81 -19.14 -18.10
C THR A 48 3.21 -17.83 -17.42
N LYS A 49 3.71 -17.89 -16.18
CA LYS A 49 4.20 -16.75 -15.41
C LYS A 49 3.13 -15.68 -15.11
N LEU A 50 1.89 -16.11 -14.89
CA LEU A 50 0.86 -15.18 -14.40
C LEU A 50 1.26 -14.62 -13.03
N GLY A 51 1.14 -13.32 -12.87
CA GLY A 51 1.50 -12.64 -11.63
C GLY A 51 0.68 -13.15 -10.43
N GLY A 52 1.34 -13.37 -9.30
CA GLY A 52 0.71 -13.87 -8.09
C GLY A 52 0.31 -15.35 -8.10
N VAL A 53 0.43 -16.05 -9.23
CA VAL A 53 0.05 -17.46 -9.37
C VAL A 53 1.24 -18.37 -9.08
N LYS A 54 1.04 -19.30 -8.15
CA LYS A 54 1.90 -20.46 -7.96
C LYS A 54 1.22 -21.66 -8.61
N TYR A 55 1.83 -22.17 -9.68
CA TYR A 55 1.33 -23.28 -10.46
C TYR A 55 1.48 -24.61 -9.75
N ASP A 56 0.52 -25.51 -9.98
CA ASP A 56 0.63 -26.92 -9.56
C ASP A 56 1.71 -27.61 -10.40
N THR A 57 2.62 -28.29 -9.74
CA THR A 57 3.70 -29.05 -10.40
C THR A 57 3.35 -30.54 -10.60
N LYS A 58 2.08 -30.89 -10.39
CA LYS A 58 1.58 -32.26 -10.56
C LYS A 58 1.82 -32.76 -11.98
N VAL A 59 2.19 -34.00 -12.07
CA VAL A 59 2.30 -34.73 -13.33
C VAL A 59 1.29 -35.87 -13.28
N ILE A 60 0.37 -35.90 -14.23
CA ILE A 60 -0.64 -36.98 -14.36
C ILE A 60 -0.21 -37.87 -15.52
N LYS A 61 0.00 -39.18 -15.26
CA LYS A 61 0.29 -40.16 -16.29
C LYS A 61 -0.99 -40.85 -16.71
N ALA A 62 -1.22 -40.93 -18.02
CA ALA A 62 -2.31 -41.64 -18.64
C ALA A 62 -1.75 -42.80 -19.47
N THR A 63 -2.30 -43.97 -19.28
CA THR A 63 -1.95 -45.17 -20.09
C THR A 63 -3.15 -45.56 -20.91
N VAL A 64 -2.98 -45.61 -22.23
CA VAL A 64 -3.99 -46.13 -23.17
C VAL A 64 -3.58 -47.53 -23.59
N THR A 65 -4.42 -48.50 -23.28
CA THR A 65 -4.24 -49.89 -23.74
C THR A 65 -5.19 -50.14 -24.89
N VAL A 66 -4.64 -50.50 -26.04
CA VAL A 66 -5.38 -50.84 -27.25
C VAL A 66 -5.29 -52.34 -27.50
N THR A 67 -6.44 -52.98 -27.57
CA THR A 67 -6.57 -54.44 -27.80
C THR A 67 -7.45 -54.70 -29.02
N ASP A 68 -7.27 -55.88 -29.65
CA ASP A 68 -8.22 -56.40 -30.66
C ASP A 68 -9.36 -57.13 -29.94
N ASN A 69 -10.60 -56.85 -30.30
CA ASN A 69 -11.79 -57.48 -29.70
C ASN A 69 -12.13 -58.85 -30.31
N GLY A 70 -11.29 -59.37 -31.24
CA GLY A 70 -11.54 -60.62 -31.93
C GLY A 70 -12.59 -60.54 -33.04
N ALA A 71 -13.19 -59.35 -33.27
CA ALA A 71 -14.18 -59.14 -34.34
C ALA A 71 -13.70 -58.07 -35.35
N GLY A 72 -12.39 -57.96 -35.51
CA GLY A 72 -11.76 -57.02 -36.45
C GLY A 72 -11.84 -55.50 -36.03
N LYS A 73 -12.01 -55.21 -34.74
CA LYS A 73 -12.05 -53.84 -34.22
C LYS A 73 -11.07 -53.67 -33.07
N LEU A 74 -10.37 -52.56 -33.09
CA LEU A 74 -9.56 -52.12 -31.95
C LEU A 74 -10.44 -51.47 -30.89
N VAL A 75 -10.16 -51.75 -29.62
CA VAL A 75 -10.79 -51.14 -28.44
C VAL A 75 -9.71 -50.51 -27.59
N ALA A 76 -9.90 -49.24 -27.22
CA ALA A 76 -8.96 -48.52 -26.40
C ALA A 76 -9.57 -48.29 -24.99
N THR A 77 -8.78 -48.54 -23.96
CA THR A 77 -9.11 -48.23 -22.56
C THR A 77 -8.06 -47.27 -22.00
N VAL A 78 -8.50 -46.33 -21.19
CA VAL A 78 -7.61 -45.33 -20.54
C VAL A 78 -7.59 -45.57 -19.04
N SER A 79 -6.39 -45.58 -18.47
CA SER A 79 -6.17 -45.59 -17.03
C SER A 79 -5.24 -44.46 -16.64
N TYR A 80 -5.34 -44.02 -15.42
CA TYR A 80 -4.50 -42.96 -14.86
C TYR A 80 -3.75 -43.49 -13.63
N ASP A 81 -2.53 -43.01 -13.43
CA ASP A 81 -1.70 -43.35 -12.26
C ASP A 81 -2.24 -42.76 -10.95
N THR A 82 -3.15 -41.81 -11.03
CA THR A 82 -3.79 -41.13 -9.88
C THR A 82 -5.30 -41.03 -10.05
N LYS A 83 -6.03 -41.06 -8.93
CA LYS A 83 -7.46 -40.74 -8.88
C LYS A 83 -7.68 -39.20 -8.84
N ASP A 84 -6.73 -38.46 -8.26
CA ASP A 84 -6.76 -37.01 -8.21
C ASP A 84 -6.17 -36.43 -9.50
N ARG A 85 -7.08 -36.00 -10.37
CA ARG A 85 -6.78 -35.41 -11.67
C ARG A 85 -7.06 -33.90 -11.70
N VAL A 86 -6.98 -33.26 -10.55
CA VAL A 86 -7.19 -31.80 -10.41
C VAL A 86 -5.85 -31.13 -10.24
N PHE A 87 -5.58 -30.11 -11.04
CA PHE A 87 -4.47 -29.18 -10.82
C PHE A 87 -4.96 -28.04 -9.91
N ASN A 88 -4.20 -27.76 -8.87
CA ASN A 88 -4.57 -26.79 -7.83
C ASN A 88 -3.53 -25.65 -7.78
N ASN A 89 -3.87 -24.52 -8.36
CA ASN A 89 -3.06 -23.32 -8.27
C ASN A 89 -3.40 -22.52 -7.03
N THR A 90 -2.44 -21.75 -6.54
CA THR A 90 -2.69 -20.77 -5.48
C THR A 90 -2.39 -19.38 -6.00
N TYR A 91 -3.23 -18.41 -5.63
CA TYR A 91 -3.04 -17.02 -5.97
C TYR A 91 -2.72 -16.21 -4.70
N THR A 92 -1.64 -15.44 -4.76
CA THR A 92 -1.23 -14.54 -3.67
C THR A 92 -0.62 -13.29 -4.31
N PRO A 93 -1.31 -12.17 -4.29
CA PRO A 93 -0.76 -10.93 -4.83
C PRO A 93 0.38 -10.40 -3.96
N ASP A 94 1.33 -9.73 -4.58
CA ASP A 94 2.41 -9.04 -3.90
C ASP A 94 1.88 -7.92 -3.01
N PRO A 95 2.42 -7.73 -1.80
CA PRO A 95 2.00 -6.68 -0.91
C PRO A 95 2.33 -5.30 -1.45
N VAL A 96 1.56 -4.29 -0.99
CA VAL A 96 1.78 -2.89 -1.35
C VAL A 96 2.14 -2.05 -0.14
N GLN A 97 2.98 -1.05 -0.34
CA GLN A 97 3.29 -0.03 0.65
C GLN A 97 2.54 1.27 0.35
N ALA A 98 2.05 1.94 1.41
CA ALA A 98 1.49 3.27 1.30
C ALA A 98 1.96 4.16 2.47
N THR A 99 2.22 5.42 2.15
CA THR A 99 2.61 6.46 3.10
C THR A 99 1.45 7.40 3.34
N VAL A 100 1.36 7.89 4.58
CA VAL A 100 0.42 8.93 4.97
C VAL A 100 1.23 10.19 5.32
N GLU A 101 0.76 11.34 4.85
CA GLU A 101 1.44 12.63 5.03
C GLU A 101 0.44 13.74 5.37
N VAL A 102 0.88 14.73 6.12
CA VAL A 102 0.15 15.97 6.33
C VAL A 102 1.10 17.16 6.28
N THR A 103 0.56 18.37 6.17
CA THR A 103 1.33 19.60 6.15
C THR A 103 1.08 20.40 7.41
N LYS A 104 2.13 20.95 7.99
CA LYS A 104 2.06 21.94 9.08
C LYS A 104 2.30 23.34 8.53
N LYS A 105 1.41 24.27 8.92
CA LYS A 105 1.54 25.69 8.66
C LYS A 105 1.52 26.47 9.97
N LEU A 106 2.39 27.47 10.09
CA LEU A 106 2.42 28.39 11.21
C LEU A 106 2.24 29.82 10.70
N VAL A 107 1.22 30.50 11.22
CA VAL A 107 0.94 31.92 10.92
C VAL A 107 1.52 32.80 12.04
N GLY A 108 2.15 33.92 11.69
CA GLY A 108 2.68 34.90 12.64
C GLY A 108 4.19 34.84 12.86
N ARG A 109 4.85 33.75 12.55
CA ARG A 109 6.31 33.64 12.47
C ARG A 109 6.75 32.44 11.61
N THR A 110 8.04 32.37 11.32
CA THR A 110 8.64 31.24 10.59
C THR A 110 8.51 29.93 11.40
N LEU A 111 8.07 28.87 10.71
CA LEU A 111 8.04 27.50 11.21
C LEU A 111 9.46 26.97 11.33
N LYS A 112 9.74 26.23 12.41
CA LYS A 112 11.01 25.52 12.60
C LYS A 112 10.81 24.03 12.48
N ALA A 113 11.86 23.33 12.06
CA ALA A 113 11.86 21.86 12.05
C ALA A 113 11.70 21.32 13.48
N ASN A 114 10.99 20.19 13.62
CA ASN A 114 10.76 19.46 14.86
C ASN A 114 10.00 20.24 15.95
N GLU A 115 9.27 21.26 15.54
CA GLU A 115 8.58 22.15 16.48
C GLU A 115 7.23 21.62 16.96
N PHE A 116 6.49 20.95 16.08
CA PHE A 116 5.16 20.40 16.37
C PHE A 116 5.15 18.89 16.18
N GLU A 117 4.36 18.21 17.00
CA GLU A 117 4.29 16.75 17.05
C GLU A 117 2.90 16.27 16.63
N PHE A 118 2.85 15.23 15.77
CA PHE A 118 1.65 14.68 15.19
C PHE A 118 1.56 13.19 15.50
N VAL A 119 0.37 12.75 15.87
CA VAL A 119 0.08 11.38 16.27
C VAL A 119 -0.86 10.77 15.25
N LEU A 120 -0.46 9.65 14.66
CA LEU A 120 -1.28 8.80 13.79
C LEU A 120 -1.82 7.64 14.60
N LYS A 121 -3.14 7.43 14.52
CA LYS A 121 -3.86 6.38 15.24
C LYS A 121 -4.66 5.51 14.29
N ASP A 122 -4.87 4.26 14.69
CA ASP A 122 -5.79 3.35 14.02
C ASP A 122 -7.26 3.60 14.42
N GLU A 123 -8.18 2.81 13.85
CA GLU A 123 -9.63 2.86 14.16
C GLU A 123 -9.96 2.62 15.64
N LYS A 124 -9.12 1.88 16.35
CA LYS A 124 -9.28 1.60 17.77
C LYS A 124 -8.69 2.68 18.67
N GLY A 125 -8.16 3.75 18.07
CA GLY A 125 -7.53 4.85 18.79
C GLY A 125 -6.12 4.54 19.30
N ARG A 126 -5.50 3.44 18.92
CA ARG A 126 -4.13 3.09 19.30
C ARG A 126 -3.15 3.95 18.50
N VAL A 127 -2.16 4.49 19.18
CA VAL A 127 -1.08 5.25 18.54
C VAL A 127 -0.20 4.27 17.76
N LEU A 128 -0.09 4.50 16.45
CA LEU A 128 0.77 3.73 15.55
C LEU A 128 2.13 4.41 15.36
N GLN A 129 2.11 5.72 15.15
CA GLN A 129 3.32 6.51 14.91
C GLN A 129 3.17 7.92 15.49
N THR A 130 4.32 8.51 15.83
CA THR A 130 4.43 9.92 16.20
C THR A 130 5.54 10.55 15.38
N LYS A 131 5.26 11.65 14.69
CA LYS A 131 6.20 12.37 13.81
C LYS A 131 6.20 13.84 14.10
N LYS A 132 7.28 14.52 13.76
CA LYS A 132 7.42 15.97 13.83
C LYS A 132 7.51 16.57 12.44
N ASN A 133 7.15 17.85 12.34
CA ASN A 133 7.26 18.58 11.09
C ASN A 133 8.73 18.86 10.69
N THR A 134 8.98 18.92 9.41
CA THR A 134 10.21 19.50 8.84
C THR A 134 10.13 21.03 8.79
N ALA A 135 11.17 21.71 8.38
CA ALA A 135 11.19 23.19 8.30
C ALA A 135 10.23 23.73 7.24
N ASP A 136 9.95 23.00 6.18
CA ASP A 136 8.99 23.32 5.12
C ASP A 136 7.54 22.97 5.50
N GLY A 137 7.35 22.32 6.65
CA GLY A 137 6.05 21.92 7.18
C GLY A 137 5.60 20.52 6.82
N SER A 138 6.38 19.76 6.10
CA SER A 138 6.03 18.36 5.78
C SER A 138 6.05 17.50 7.06
N VAL A 139 5.06 16.59 7.17
CA VAL A 139 4.97 15.58 8.22
C VAL A 139 4.72 14.25 7.55
N ASN A 140 5.76 13.45 7.40
CA ASN A 140 5.72 12.15 6.72
C ASN A 140 5.73 11.02 7.75
N PHE A 141 4.74 10.16 7.69
CA PHE A 141 4.70 8.93 8.47
C PHE A 141 5.41 7.81 7.70
N ASP A 142 5.97 6.83 8.42
CA ASP A 142 6.60 5.68 7.78
C ASP A 142 5.55 4.87 7.02
N ALA A 143 5.96 4.23 5.94
CA ALA A 143 5.09 3.41 5.11
C ALA A 143 4.49 2.25 5.91
N PHE A 144 3.22 1.94 5.62
CA PHE A 144 2.56 0.72 6.06
C PHE A 144 2.55 -0.29 4.93
N GLU A 145 2.84 -1.54 5.25
CA GLU A 145 2.69 -2.66 4.32
C GLU A 145 1.30 -3.27 4.45
N TYR A 146 0.62 -3.47 3.32
CA TYR A 146 -0.68 -4.10 3.22
C TYR A 146 -0.54 -5.40 2.43
N LYS A 147 -1.00 -6.51 3.02
CA LYS A 147 -0.93 -7.87 2.45
C LYS A 147 -2.28 -8.40 1.99
N THR A 148 -3.34 -7.65 2.28
CA THR A 148 -4.72 -8.04 1.93
C THR A 148 -5.49 -6.85 1.42
N THR A 149 -6.44 -7.10 0.52
CA THR A 149 -7.42 -6.10 0.10
C THR A 149 -8.25 -5.63 1.28
N GLY A 150 -8.72 -4.39 1.25
CA GLY A 150 -9.54 -3.85 2.32
C GLY A 150 -9.52 -2.32 2.37
N THR A 151 -10.26 -1.79 3.33
CA THR A 151 -10.30 -0.36 3.63
C THR A 151 -9.82 -0.15 5.06
N TYR A 152 -8.78 0.66 5.22
CA TYR A 152 -8.11 0.93 6.48
C TYR A 152 -8.30 2.39 6.84
N HIS A 153 -8.73 2.67 8.06
CA HIS A 153 -9.01 4.02 8.53
C HIS A 153 -8.01 4.45 9.60
N TYR A 154 -7.56 5.68 9.46
CA TYR A 154 -6.61 6.30 10.39
C TYR A 154 -7.08 7.69 10.76
N THR A 155 -6.57 8.18 11.88
CA THR A 155 -6.74 9.56 12.30
C THR A 155 -5.40 10.19 12.62
N ILE A 156 -5.22 11.47 12.25
CA ILE A 156 -4.05 12.26 12.58
C ILE A 156 -4.50 13.44 13.41
N ALA A 157 -3.82 13.68 14.52
CA ALA A 157 -4.03 14.84 15.39
C ALA A 157 -2.70 15.47 15.75
N GLU A 158 -2.69 16.80 15.89
CA GLU A 158 -1.57 17.51 16.45
C GLU A 158 -1.59 17.43 17.99
N LYS A 159 -0.45 17.21 18.60
CA LYS A 159 -0.29 17.16 20.04
C LYS A 159 -0.03 18.58 20.59
N ASP A 160 -0.87 19.01 21.53
CA ASP A 160 -0.66 20.29 22.22
C ASP A 160 0.49 20.17 23.22
N THR A 161 1.68 20.63 22.84
CA THR A 161 2.90 20.62 23.66
C THR A 161 3.06 21.90 24.50
N LYS A 162 2.03 22.76 24.55
CA LYS A 162 1.98 23.99 25.37
C LYS A 162 3.08 25.00 25.03
N LEU A 163 3.49 25.11 23.78
CA LEU A 163 4.45 26.13 23.37
C LEU A 163 3.89 27.54 23.58
N GLN A 164 4.69 28.40 24.17
CA GLN A 164 4.28 29.77 24.52
C GLN A 164 3.91 30.59 23.27
N GLY A 165 2.78 31.26 23.33
CA GLY A 165 2.28 32.08 22.24
C GLY A 165 1.68 31.31 21.08
N ILE A 166 1.56 29.97 21.14
CA ILE A 166 0.96 29.14 20.10
C ILE A 166 -0.51 28.83 20.42
N THR A 167 -1.38 29.10 19.45
CA THR A 167 -2.74 28.56 19.38
C THR A 167 -2.72 27.38 18.46
N TYR A 168 -2.97 26.19 19.01
CA TYR A 168 -2.93 24.91 18.29
C TYR A 168 -4.20 24.67 17.49
N ASP A 169 -4.04 24.06 16.34
CA ASP A 169 -5.12 23.49 15.54
C ASP A 169 -5.64 22.21 16.22
N LYS A 170 -6.93 22.17 16.53
CA LYS A 170 -7.55 21.05 17.25
C LYS A 170 -8.26 20.06 16.34
N LYS A 171 -8.14 20.22 15.01
CA LYS A 171 -8.78 19.30 14.07
C LYS A 171 -8.18 17.90 14.17
N VAL A 172 -8.99 16.95 13.79
CA VAL A 172 -8.55 15.57 13.54
C VAL A 172 -8.74 15.28 12.05
N ILE A 173 -7.65 14.95 11.38
CA ILE A 173 -7.68 14.59 9.96
C ILE A 173 -7.94 13.10 9.86
N LYS A 174 -9.01 12.72 9.13
CA LYS A 174 -9.33 11.34 8.83
C LYS A 174 -8.67 10.92 7.52
N VAL A 175 -8.04 9.77 7.53
CA VAL A 175 -7.35 9.19 6.39
C VAL A 175 -7.92 7.81 6.12
N THR A 176 -8.17 7.52 4.86
CA THR A 176 -8.60 6.20 4.40
C THR A 176 -7.59 5.68 3.38
N VAL A 177 -7.10 4.45 3.60
CA VAL A 177 -6.28 3.71 2.64
C VAL A 177 -7.13 2.57 2.11
N THR A 178 -7.43 2.60 0.81
CA THR A 178 -8.16 1.54 0.13
C THR A 178 -7.15 0.69 -0.64
N VAL A 179 -7.12 -0.61 -0.35
CA VAL A 179 -6.25 -1.58 -0.99
C VAL A 179 -7.08 -2.51 -1.85
N THR A 180 -6.76 -2.57 -3.12
CA THR A 180 -7.41 -3.43 -4.13
C THR A 180 -6.40 -4.34 -4.79
N ASP A 181 -6.85 -5.43 -5.35
CA ASP A 181 -6.07 -6.31 -6.22
C ASP A 181 -6.20 -5.79 -7.66
N ASP A 182 -5.10 -5.71 -8.40
CA ASP A 182 -5.10 -5.30 -9.82
C ASP A 182 -5.41 -6.46 -10.78
N GLY A 183 -5.55 -7.68 -10.24
CA GLY A 183 -5.79 -8.90 -11.03
C GLY A 183 -4.55 -9.40 -11.78
N ASN A 184 -3.38 -8.78 -11.60
CA ASN A 184 -2.12 -9.14 -12.25
C ASN A 184 -1.04 -9.55 -11.24
N GLY A 185 -1.44 -9.89 -10.02
CA GLY A 185 -0.56 -10.34 -8.96
C GLY A 185 -0.03 -9.24 -8.04
N HIS A 186 -0.59 -8.04 -8.05
CA HIS A 186 -0.15 -6.95 -7.18
C HIS A 186 -1.33 -6.31 -6.45
N LEU A 187 -1.09 -5.94 -5.20
CA LEU A 187 -2.00 -5.04 -4.50
C LEU A 187 -1.69 -3.58 -4.86
N VAL A 188 -2.74 -2.77 -4.94
CA VAL A 188 -2.65 -1.32 -5.21
C VAL A 188 -3.30 -0.58 -4.06
N ALA A 189 -2.61 0.43 -3.50
CA ALA A 189 -3.12 1.24 -2.41
C ALA A 189 -3.46 2.66 -2.87
N LYS A 190 -4.63 3.15 -2.48
CA LYS A 190 -5.07 4.52 -2.68
C LYS A 190 -5.29 5.20 -1.33
N VAL A 191 -4.55 6.29 -1.08
CA VAL A 191 -4.70 7.12 0.13
C VAL A 191 -5.64 8.29 -0.17
N SER A 192 -6.61 8.51 0.70
CA SER A 192 -7.55 9.62 0.61
C SER A 192 -7.75 10.28 1.99
N TYR A 193 -8.13 11.56 1.96
CA TYR A 193 -8.35 12.37 3.15
C TYR A 193 -9.77 12.91 3.14
N ASP A 194 -10.42 12.91 4.30
CA ASP A 194 -11.75 13.50 4.41
C ASP A 194 -11.72 14.97 3.96
N LYS A 195 -12.63 15.33 3.04
CA LYS A 195 -12.74 16.66 2.43
C LYS A 195 -11.44 17.18 1.80
N ASN A 196 -10.50 16.31 1.46
CA ASN A 196 -9.16 16.65 0.97
C ASN A 196 -8.34 17.55 1.92
N ILE A 197 -8.65 17.51 3.23
CA ILE A 197 -7.95 18.32 4.23
C ILE A 197 -6.68 17.57 4.66
N LYS A 198 -5.51 18.19 4.41
CA LYS A 198 -4.20 17.66 4.79
C LYS A 198 -3.38 18.61 5.66
N THR A 199 -3.87 19.82 5.98
CA THR A 199 -3.07 20.86 6.61
C THR A 199 -3.54 21.15 8.03
N PHE A 200 -2.60 21.18 8.96
CA PHE A 200 -2.76 21.77 10.30
C PHE A 200 -2.21 23.19 10.31
N GLU A 201 -2.99 24.17 10.75
CA GLU A 201 -2.57 25.56 10.83
C GLU A 201 -2.58 26.07 12.28
N ASN A 202 -1.41 26.40 12.81
CA ASN A 202 -1.29 27.09 14.10
C ASN A 202 -1.07 28.57 13.90
N ARG A 203 -1.38 29.33 14.93
CA ARG A 203 -1.13 30.76 14.98
C ARG A 203 -0.20 31.10 16.14
N TYR A 204 0.84 31.86 15.83
CA TYR A 204 1.72 32.46 16.85
C TYR A 204 1.27 33.87 17.15
N THR A 205 1.10 34.19 18.44
CA THR A 205 0.87 35.54 18.96
C THR A 205 1.98 35.84 19.96
N PRO A 206 2.82 36.84 19.71
CA PRO A 206 3.88 37.20 20.64
C PRO A 206 3.30 37.50 22.02
N PRO A 207 3.95 37.10 23.11
CA PRO A 207 3.54 37.53 24.45
C PRO A 207 3.60 39.04 24.52
N LYS A 208 2.56 39.66 25.10
CA LYS A 208 2.57 41.11 25.34
C LYS A 208 3.78 41.42 26.19
N LYS A 209 4.74 42.21 25.67
CA LYS A 209 5.77 42.83 26.53
C LYS A 209 5.01 43.67 27.53
N GLY A 210 5.10 43.33 28.81
CA GLY A 210 4.63 44.25 29.87
C GLY A 210 5.29 45.59 29.62
N LEU A 211 4.48 46.65 29.66
CA LEU A 211 5.05 48.00 29.65
C LEU A 211 6.11 48.03 30.76
N PRO A 212 7.32 48.58 30.52
CA PRO A 212 8.25 48.84 31.59
C PRO A 212 7.50 49.62 32.68
N LYS A 213 7.65 49.23 33.94
CA LYS A 213 7.12 50.01 35.04
C LYS A 213 7.78 51.40 34.98
N THR A 214 7.13 52.32 34.28
CA THR A 214 7.58 53.71 34.11
C THR A 214 7.35 54.46 35.41
N GLY A 215 8.06 54.09 36.50
CA GLY A 215 7.98 54.78 37.76
C GLY A 215 9.25 55.51 38.13
N THR A 216 10.39 55.34 37.41
CA THR A 216 11.67 55.88 37.91
C THR A 216 12.49 56.63 36.84
N VAL A 217 12.02 56.79 35.60
CA VAL A 217 12.83 57.39 34.51
C VAL A 217 12.35 58.86 34.16
N ILE A 218 11.18 59.25 34.61
CA ILE A 218 10.64 60.57 34.23
C ILE A 218 11.29 61.76 35.04
N HIS A 219 11.91 61.48 36.15
CA HIS A 219 12.59 62.55 36.91
C HIS A 219 13.97 62.97 36.40
N THR A 220 14.63 62.13 35.63
CA THR A 220 15.99 62.44 35.15
C THR A 220 16.01 63.18 33.79
N LEU A 221 14.94 63.13 33.01
CA LEU A 221 14.89 63.82 31.71
C LEU A 221 14.42 65.25 31.79
N ALA A 222 13.70 65.60 32.85
CA ALA A 222 13.20 67.01 33.05
C ALA A 222 14.28 67.98 33.49
N ILE A 223 15.42 67.54 34.07
CA ILE A 223 16.51 68.40 34.56
C ILE A 223 17.46 68.82 33.41
N PHE A 224 17.56 68.04 32.29
CA PHE A 224 18.47 68.40 31.20
C PHE A 224 17.91 69.43 30.20
N ILE A 225 16.59 69.60 30.11
CA ILE A 225 15.97 70.57 29.18
C ILE A 225 15.98 71.99 29.72
N GLY A 226 16.06 72.18 31.06
CA GLY A 226 16.12 73.47 31.69
C GLY A 226 17.47 74.22 31.66
N LEU A 227 18.56 73.50 31.38
CA LEU A 227 19.94 74.07 31.38
C LEU A 227 20.41 74.54 30.01
N ILE A 228 19.75 74.23 28.92
CA ILE A 228 20.20 74.62 27.55
C ILE A 228 19.58 75.92 27.06
N VAL A 229 18.53 76.44 27.78
CA VAL A 229 17.86 77.70 27.36
C VAL A 229 18.51 78.97 27.98
N LEU A 230 19.45 78.85 28.93
CA LEU A 230 20.10 80.02 29.57
C LEU A 230 21.46 80.41 28.99
N ALA A 231 21.97 79.78 27.97
CA ALA A 231 23.27 80.12 27.35
C ALA A 231 23.17 80.90 26.01
N GLY A 232 21.96 81.39 25.65
CA GLY A 232 21.72 82.09 24.40
C GLY A 232 21.33 83.56 24.44
N ALA A 233 21.62 84.25 25.51
CA ALA A 233 21.30 85.71 25.59
C ALA A 233 22.42 86.47 26.21
N VAL A 234 23.52 86.77 25.49
CA VAL A 234 24.38 87.99 25.63
C VAL A 234 25.18 88.13 24.29
N TYR A 235 24.90 89.30 23.64
CA TYR A 235 25.43 90.01 22.47
C TYR A 235 24.74 89.73 21.16
#